data_041b14b40cd52959759be9bac988e2b4
#
_entry.id   041b14b40cd52959759be9bac988e2b4
#
_cell.length_a   1.000
_cell.length_b   1.000
_cell.length_c   1.000
_cell.angle_alpha   90.00
_cell.angle_beta   90.00
_cell.angle_gamma   90.00
#
_symmetry.space_group_name_H-M   'P 1'
#
loop_
_entity.id
_entity.type
_entity.pdbx_description
1 polymer ?
#
loop_
_entity_poly.entity_id
_entity_poly.type
_entity_poly.pdbx_seq_one_letter_code
_entity_poly.pdbx_strand_id
1 'polypeptide(L)'
;MTWIEQTVKRVRDFDAARPRSLQQAVGWSEVGGCRAAIGFRLDGAWATDDTDTWAAQRGTALHEYLGPILADADVRTEVDTIYRGIPGHADIVGPDYVVDIKTTSLANAKLWAGDHSLLYPKRVQAHGYAAGLADAGELPADCTVRLLIVPVDGTFADWWAYEEPFSRSLADEGADRLEDVRTRLAAGEPLPKDKPLAWCSAYCPFVSLCREADDPKALPEITDPELARAVARYGELTAAIKPLADEKEVLAPLIRGLRGIAGEWRVSTSRPGDDKDAPDMDAIYAGYAERGEQVPMTTRPGNAPRLTVTRIRQKDAAA
;
A
#
# COMPACT_ATOMS: atom_id res chain seq x y z
N MET A 1 -18.30 12.71 -24.39
CA MET A 1 -18.05 11.82 -23.22
C MET A 1 -18.61 10.46 -23.56
N THR A 2 -17.75 9.45 -23.57
CA THR A 2 -18.15 8.06 -23.84
C THR A 2 -18.99 7.50 -22.68
N TRP A 3 -19.64 6.36 -22.87
CA TRP A 3 -20.40 5.69 -21.81
C TRP A 3 -19.50 5.38 -20.60
N ILE A 4 -18.27 4.91 -20.83
CA ILE A 4 -17.33 4.59 -19.73
C ILE A 4 -16.91 5.85 -18.95
N GLU A 5 -16.64 6.96 -19.63
CA GLU A 5 -16.31 8.23 -18.96
C GLU A 5 -17.46 8.73 -18.08
N GLN A 6 -18.73 8.61 -18.57
CA GLN A 6 -19.91 8.94 -17.79
C GLN A 6 -20.06 8.02 -16.57
N THR A 7 -19.78 6.73 -16.71
CA THR A 7 -19.87 5.74 -15.63
C THR A 7 -18.82 6.04 -14.55
N VAL A 8 -17.56 6.25 -14.94
CA VAL A 8 -16.47 6.61 -14.01
C VAL A 8 -16.81 7.90 -13.28
N LYS A 9 -17.31 8.93 -14.01
CA LYS A 9 -17.72 10.18 -13.38
C LYS A 9 -18.81 9.96 -12.32
N ARG A 10 -19.84 9.17 -12.61
CA ARG A 10 -20.93 8.88 -11.64
C ARG A 10 -20.38 8.21 -10.37
N VAL A 11 -19.46 7.26 -10.50
CA VAL A 11 -18.83 6.59 -9.36
C VAL A 11 -18.01 7.58 -8.52
N ARG A 12 -17.23 8.44 -9.14
CA ARG A 12 -16.46 9.50 -8.46
C ARG A 12 -17.37 10.52 -7.78
N ASP A 13 -18.43 11.00 -8.45
CA ASP A 13 -19.38 11.96 -7.88
C ASP A 13 -20.09 11.37 -6.66
N PHE A 14 -20.48 10.09 -6.72
CA PHE A 14 -21.09 9.39 -5.59
C PHE A 14 -20.15 9.33 -4.38
N ASP A 15 -18.89 8.93 -4.60
CA ASP A 15 -17.89 8.84 -3.53
C ASP A 15 -17.59 10.23 -2.92
N ALA A 16 -17.45 11.26 -3.75
CA ALA A 16 -17.20 12.63 -3.31
C ALA A 16 -18.35 13.21 -2.46
N ALA A 17 -19.58 12.74 -2.66
CA ALA A 17 -20.76 13.16 -1.92
C ALA A 17 -20.97 12.41 -0.59
N ARG A 18 -20.16 11.38 -0.28
CA ARG A 18 -20.28 10.62 0.97
C ARG A 18 -19.90 11.49 2.17
N PRO A 19 -20.55 11.36 3.32
CA PRO A 19 -20.22 12.12 4.52
C PRO A 19 -18.75 12.01 4.93
N ARG A 20 -18.16 10.81 4.78
CA ARG A 20 -16.75 10.54 5.07
C ARG A 20 -15.82 11.35 4.15
N SER A 21 -16.16 11.49 2.88
CA SER A 21 -15.35 12.26 1.91
C SER A 21 -15.46 13.78 2.14
N LEU A 22 -16.53 14.22 2.79
CA LEU A 22 -16.77 15.64 3.17
C LEU A 22 -16.19 15.98 4.54
N GLN A 23 -15.66 15.01 5.28
CA GLN A 23 -15.08 15.24 6.61
C GLN A 23 -13.80 16.08 6.51
N GLN A 24 -13.80 17.23 7.17
CA GLN A 24 -12.62 18.12 7.27
C GLN A 24 -11.74 17.82 8.49
N ALA A 25 -12.30 17.17 9.51
CA ALA A 25 -11.55 16.84 10.72
C ALA A 25 -10.51 15.73 10.43
N VAL A 26 -9.29 15.96 10.89
CA VAL A 26 -8.21 14.97 10.84
C VAL A 26 -8.50 13.89 11.88
N GLY A 27 -8.59 12.64 11.41
CA GLY A 27 -8.78 11.47 12.24
C GLY A 27 -7.52 10.59 12.34
N TRP A 28 -7.61 9.53 13.15
CA TRP A 28 -6.49 8.59 13.35
C TRP A 28 -5.99 7.95 12.06
N SER A 29 -6.84 7.76 11.07
CA SER A 29 -6.45 7.24 9.75
C SER A 29 -5.43 8.10 9.00
N GLU A 30 -5.25 9.36 9.41
CA GLU A 30 -4.40 10.34 8.71
C GLU A 30 -3.17 10.71 9.53
N VAL A 31 -3.24 10.58 10.86
CA VAL A 31 -2.20 11.06 11.80
C VAL A 31 -0.81 10.50 11.51
N GLY A 32 -0.70 9.22 11.12
CA GLY A 32 0.55 8.61 10.68
C GLY A 32 1.02 9.02 9.28
N GLY A 33 0.24 9.85 8.58
CA GLY A 33 0.49 10.30 7.22
C GLY A 33 1.55 11.41 7.09
N CYS A 34 1.55 12.11 5.96
CA CYS A 34 2.45 13.24 5.72
C CYS A 34 1.96 14.50 6.44
N ARG A 35 2.80 15.11 7.29
CA ARG A 35 2.45 16.30 8.07
C ARG A 35 2.08 17.51 7.20
N ALA A 36 2.75 17.70 6.07
CA ALA A 36 2.38 18.76 5.13
C ALA A 36 0.95 18.55 4.58
N ALA A 37 0.57 17.32 4.21
CA ALA A 37 -0.78 17.04 3.72
C ALA A 37 -1.85 17.20 4.82
N ILE A 38 -1.54 16.80 6.06
CA ILE A 38 -2.39 17.04 7.22
C ILE A 38 -2.58 18.55 7.43
N GLY A 39 -1.50 19.32 7.36
CA GLY A 39 -1.55 20.77 7.53
C GLY A 39 -2.39 21.48 6.48
N PHE A 40 -2.24 21.14 5.20
CA PHE A 40 -3.09 21.70 4.14
C PHE A 40 -4.58 21.43 4.39
N ARG A 41 -4.91 20.24 4.89
CA ARG A 41 -6.30 19.92 5.26
C ARG A 41 -6.80 20.75 6.43
N LEU A 42 -6.00 20.90 7.50
CA LEU A 42 -6.35 21.71 8.67
C LEU A 42 -6.49 23.20 8.33
N ASP A 43 -5.72 23.68 7.38
CA ASP A 43 -5.79 25.06 6.87
C ASP A 43 -6.96 25.27 5.89
N GLY A 44 -7.76 24.23 5.63
CA GLY A 44 -8.91 24.30 4.73
C GLY A 44 -8.55 24.35 3.24
N ALA A 45 -7.31 23.99 2.88
CA ALA A 45 -6.90 23.91 1.49
C ALA A 45 -7.71 22.85 0.73
N TRP A 46 -8.19 23.22 -0.45
CA TRP A 46 -8.85 22.29 -1.34
C TRP A 46 -7.82 21.36 -2.01
N ALA A 47 -8.21 20.10 -2.23
CA ALA A 47 -7.46 19.19 -3.08
C ALA A 47 -7.34 19.81 -4.49
N THR A 48 -6.09 20.08 -4.92
CA THR A 48 -5.81 20.74 -6.19
C THR A 48 -5.48 19.75 -7.30
N ASP A 49 -5.06 18.54 -6.91
CA ASP A 49 -4.61 17.52 -7.84
C ASP A 49 -5.64 16.39 -7.94
N ASP A 50 -5.98 16.01 -9.18
CA ASP A 50 -6.88 14.87 -9.43
C ASP A 50 -6.12 13.58 -9.15
N THR A 51 -6.41 12.96 -8.01
CA THR A 51 -5.85 11.66 -7.65
C THR A 51 -6.85 10.54 -7.92
N ASP A 52 -6.34 9.37 -8.28
CA ASP A 52 -7.18 8.19 -8.45
C ASP A 52 -7.66 7.66 -7.09
N THR A 53 -8.96 7.81 -6.82
CA THR A 53 -9.61 7.37 -5.57
C THR A 53 -10.09 5.92 -5.63
N TRP A 54 -9.93 5.21 -6.75
CA TRP A 54 -10.46 3.85 -6.91
C TRP A 54 -9.93 2.86 -5.87
N ALA A 55 -8.67 2.98 -5.49
CA ALA A 55 -8.09 2.12 -4.44
C ALA A 55 -8.78 2.33 -3.08
N ALA A 56 -9.09 3.58 -2.71
CA ALA A 56 -9.79 3.90 -1.49
C ALA A 56 -11.25 3.40 -1.52
N GLN A 57 -11.94 3.56 -2.65
CA GLN A 57 -13.31 3.08 -2.84
C GLN A 57 -13.41 1.55 -2.71
N ARG A 58 -12.48 0.81 -3.32
CA ARG A 58 -12.39 -0.66 -3.16
C ARG A 58 -12.16 -1.06 -1.70
N GLY A 59 -11.29 -0.32 -1.01
CA GLY A 59 -11.06 -0.52 0.43
C GLY A 59 -12.35 -0.40 1.21
N THR A 60 -13.06 0.71 1.05
CA THR A 60 -14.34 0.95 1.73
C THR A 60 -15.37 -0.15 1.43
N ALA A 61 -15.54 -0.53 0.18
CA ALA A 61 -16.49 -1.59 -0.21
C ALA A 61 -16.13 -2.94 0.45
N LEU A 62 -14.84 -3.24 0.60
CA LEU A 62 -14.41 -4.47 1.25
C LEU A 62 -14.63 -4.43 2.77
N HIS A 63 -14.43 -3.29 3.43
CA HIS A 63 -14.77 -3.12 4.84
C HIS A 63 -16.27 -3.30 5.08
N GLU A 64 -17.12 -2.67 4.26
CA GLU A 64 -18.58 -2.83 4.30
C GLU A 64 -19.02 -4.28 4.09
N TYR A 65 -18.31 -5.04 3.26
CA TYR A 65 -18.57 -6.47 3.03
C TYR A 65 -18.09 -7.36 4.19
N LEU A 66 -16.90 -7.12 4.71
CA LEU A 66 -16.29 -7.97 5.73
C LEU A 66 -16.87 -7.72 7.14
N GLY A 67 -17.23 -6.49 7.46
CA GLY A 67 -17.72 -6.13 8.78
C GLY A 67 -18.83 -7.05 9.28
N PRO A 68 -19.96 -7.21 8.58
CA PRO A 68 -21.06 -8.09 9.01
C PRO A 68 -20.67 -9.58 9.11
N ILE A 69 -19.67 -10.03 8.33
CA ILE A 69 -19.20 -11.42 8.34
C ILE A 69 -18.34 -11.70 9.56
N LEU A 70 -17.58 -10.70 10.03
CA LEU A 70 -16.62 -10.83 11.12
C LEU A 70 -17.24 -10.44 12.49
N ALA A 71 -18.41 -9.83 12.49
CA ALA A 71 -19.17 -9.53 13.70
C ALA A 71 -19.78 -10.79 14.32
N ASP A 72 -19.69 -10.92 15.62
CA ASP A 72 -20.41 -11.94 16.41
C ASP A 72 -20.84 -11.37 17.80
N ALA A 73 -21.22 -12.25 18.75
CA ALA A 73 -21.72 -11.83 20.05
C ALA A 73 -20.70 -11.01 20.87
N ASP A 74 -19.41 -11.28 20.70
CA ASP A 74 -18.32 -10.68 21.47
C ASP A 74 -17.43 -9.76 20.58
N VAL A 75 -17.76 -9.62 19.28
CA VAL A 75 -17.00 -8.84 18.30
C VAL A 75 -17.90 -7.77 17.69
N ARG A 76 -17.52 -6.52 17.92
CA ARG A 76 -18.17 -5.34 17.35
C ARG A 76 -17.39 -4.85 16.12
N THR A 77 -18.10 -4.26 15.18
CA THR A 77 -17.48 -3.66 13.98
C THR A 77 -17.85 -2.19 13.88
N GLU A 78 -17.02 -1.43 13.18
CA GLU A 78 -17.25 -0.01 12.89
C GLU A 78 -17.48 0.80 14.19
N VAL A 79 -16.56 0.68 15.16
CA VAL A 79 -16.68 1.27 16.50
C VAL A 79 -16.02 2.64 16.56
N ASP A 80 -16.83 3.66 16.86
CA ASP A 80 -16.32 5.01 17.08
C ASP A 80 -15.43 5.09 18.32
N THR A 81 -14.34 5.83 18.23
CA THR A 81 -13.42 6.07 19.34
C THR A 81 -12.81 7.46 19.26
N ILE A 82 -12.41 7.99 20.41
CA ILE A 82 -11.71 9.29 20.47
C ILE A 82 -10.55 9.15 21.46
N TYR A 83 -9.34 9.51 21.01
CA TYR A 83 -8.19 9.63 21.90
C TYR A 83 -7.52 10.98 21.71
N ARG A 84 -7.25 11.70 22.83
CA ARG A 84 -6.68 13.06 22.83
C ARG A 84 -7.41 14.03 21.87
N GLY A 85 -8.73 13.90 21.78
CA GLY A 85 -9.57 14.72 20.89
C GLY A 85 -9.45 14.37 19.39
N ILE A 86 -8.78 13.31 19.03
CA ILE A 86 -8.65 12.82 17.65
C ILE A 86 -9.67 11.70 17.45
N PRO A 87 -10.64 11.88 16.53
CA PRO A 87 -11.64 10.87 16.25
C PRO A 87 -11.04 9.69 15.47
N GLY A 88 -11.61 8.52 15.67
CA GLY A 88 -11.26 7.30 14.97
C GLY A 88 -12.45 6.38 14.84
N HIS A 89 -12.32 5.38 13.99
CA HIS A 89 -13.33 4.40 13.68
C HIS A 89 -12.65 3.05 13.51
N ALA A 90 -12.75 2.21 14.53
CA ALA A 90 -12.09 0.91 14.55
C ALA A 90 -12.91 -0.10 13.75
N ASP A 91 -12.30 -0.78 12.80
CA ASP A 91 -13.00 -1.71 11.92
C ASP A 91 -13.57 -2.91 12.71
N ILE A 92 -12.80 -3.46 13.65
CA ILE A 92 -13.19 -4.61 14.46
C ILE A 92 -12.66 -4.43 15.89
N VAL A 93 -13.53 -4.68 16.88
CA VAL A 93 -13.20 -4.65 18.30
C VAL A 93 -13.70 -5.93 18.96
N GLY A 94 -12.77 -6.77 19.39
CA GLY A 94 -13.04 -7.96 20.21
C GLY A 94 -12.85 -7.68 21.70
N PRO A 95 -12.95 -8.72 22.55
CA PRO A 95 -12.88 -8.54 24.01
C PRO A 95 -11.51 -8.06 24.50
N ASP A 96 -10.42 -8.41 23.80
CA ASP A 96 -9.04 -8.12 24.18
C ASP A 96 -8.18 -7.70 22.97
N TYR A 97 -8.79 -7.30 21.86
CA TYR A 97 -8.07 -6.86 20.67
C TYR A 97 -8.84 -5.83 19.85
N VAL A 98 -8.08 -5.07 19.07
CA VAL A 98 -8.58 -4.22 17.99
C VAL A 98 -7.95 -4.65 16.68
N VAL A 99 -8.72 -4.66 15.59
CA VAL A 99 -8.21 -4.94 14.23
C VAL A 99 -8.52 -3.76 13.33
N ASP A 100 -7.53 -3.40 12.53
CA ASP A 100 -7.67 -2.43 11.45
C ASP A 100 -7.41 -3.16 10.13
N ILE A 101 -8.38 -3.16 9.22
CA ILE A 101 -8.31 -3.86 7.94
C ILE A 101 -7.59 -2.98 6.92
N LYS A 102 -6.61 -3.52 6.25
CA LYS A 102 -5.83 -2.81 5.22
C LYS A 102 -5.87 -3.52 3.89
N THR A 103 -6.59 -2.93 2.94
CA THR A 103 -6.60 -3.38 1.56
C THR A 103 -5.40 -2.82 0.80
N THR A 104 -4.76 -3.64 -0.01
CA THR A 104 -3.59 -3.22 -0.80
C THR A 104 -3.39 -4.14 -2.01
N SER A 105 -2.41 -3.85 -2.88
CA SER A 105 -1.98 -4.81 -3.89
C SER A 105 -1.15 -5.95 -3.26
N LEU A 106 -1.13 -7.09 -3.92
CA LEU A 106 -0.30 -8.23 -3.49
C LEU A 106 1.20 -7.87 -3.42
N ALA A 107 1.67 -7.03 -4.34
CA ALA A 107 3.04 -6.54 -4.33
C ALA A 107 3.35 -5.75 -3.05
N ASN A 108 2.47 -4.82 -2.67
CA ASN A 108 2.62 -4.05 -1.43
C ASN A 108 2.47 -4.93 -0.18
N ALA A 109 1.54 -5.90 -0.19
CA ALA A 109 1.38 -6.83 0.93
C ALA A 109 2.67 -7.62 1.20
N LYS A 110 3.34 -8.11 0.15
CA LYS A 110 4.63 -8.79 0.25
C LYS A 110 5.76 -7.86 0.72
N LEU A 111 5.75 -6.60 0.25
CA LEU A 111 6.72 -5.61 0.70
C LEU A 111 6.57 -5.32 2.20
N TRP A 112 5.33 -5.16 2.69
CA TRP A 112 5.04 -4.94 4.11
C TRP A 112 5.36 -6.16 4.99
N ALA A 113 5.16 -7.37 4.48
CA ALA A 113 5.56 -8.58 5.18
C ALA A 113 7.09 -8.72 5.30
N GLY A 114 7.85 -8.18 4.34
CA GLY A 114 9.32 -8.16 4.38
C GLY A 114 9.91 -7.00 5.18
N ASP A 115 9.15 -5.91 5.38
CA ASP A 115 9.59 -4.73 6.14
C ASP A 115 8.41 -4.10 6.90
N HIS A 116 8.27 -4.47 8.15
CA HIS A 116 7.22 -3.97 9.04
C HIS A 116 7.34 -2.47 9.38
N SER A 117 8.49 -1.83 9.13
CA SER A 117 8.64 -0.38 9.32
C SER A 117 7.69 0.41 8.41
N LEU A 118 7.33 -0.16 7.26
CA LEU A 118 6.38 0.41 6.31
C LEU A 118 4.94 0.43 6.84
N LEU A 119 4.64 -0.32 7.90
CA LEU A 119 3.34 -0.33 8.58
C LEU A 119 3.18 0.81 9.59
N TYR A 120 4.22 1.60 9.86
CA TYR A 120 4.19 2.67 10.87
C TYR A 120 2.91 3.52 10.84
N PRO A 121 2.43 4.08 9.70
CA PRO A 121 1.22 4.90 9.70
C PRO A 121 -0.05 4.13 10.11
N LYS A 122 -0.11 2.84 9.79
CA LYS A 122 -1.23 1.96 10.09
C LYS A 122 -1.21 1.51 11.54
N ARG A 123 -0.02 1.26 12.07
CA ARG A 123 0.20 0.96 13.49
C ARG A 123 -0.22 2.15 14.36
N VAL A 124 0.25 3.36 14.05
CA VAL A 124 -0.17 4.60 14.75
C VAL A 124 -1.70 4.72 14.78
N GLN A 125 -2.37 4.48 13.65
CA GLN A 125 -3.82 4.50 13.55
C GLN A 125 -4.48 3.50 14.50
N ALA A 126 -4.09 2.23 14.43
CA ALA A 126 -4.69 1.16 15.21
C ALA A 126 -4.41 1.30 16.73
N HIS A 127 -3.21 1.78 17.10
CA HIS A 127 -2.89 2.10 18.50
C HIS A 127 -3.70 3.30 19.01
N GLY A 128 -3.97 4.29 18.16
CA GLY A 128 -4.88 5.39 18.49
C GLY A 128 -6.29 4.92 18.79
N TYR A 129 -6.79 3.97 18.01
CA TYR A 129 -8.09 3.33 18.27
C TYR A 129 -8.08 2.58 19.61
N ALA A 130 -7.09 1.73 19.84
CA ALA A 130 -6.95 0.99 21.09
C ALA A 130 -6.85 1.92 22.30
N ALA A 131 -6.14 3.04 22.19
CA ALA A 131 -6.00 4.03 23.27
C ALA A 131 -7.33 4.65 23.65
N GLY A 132 -8.13 5.07 22.67
CA GLY A 132 -9.45 5.64 22.93
C GLY A 132 -10.42 4.63 23.54
N LEU A 133 -10.43 3.39 23.06
CA LEU A 133 -11.26 2.31 23.59
C LEU A 133 -10.83 1.90 25.00
N ALA A 134 -9.51 1.87 25.27
CA ALA A 134 -9.00 1.59 26.63
C ALA A 134 -9.35 2.70 27.62
N ASP A 135 -9.28 3.97 27.22
CA ASP A 135 -9.68 5.10 28.06
C ASP A 135 -11.19 5.12 28.33
N ALA A 136 -11.99 4.63 27.40
CA ALA A 136 -13.42 4.42 27.58
C ALA A 136 -13.77 3.19 28.45
N GLY A 137 -12.79 2.37 28.81
CA GLY A 137 -12.99 1.11 29.54
C GLY A 137 -13.59 -0.01 28.69
N GLU A 138 -13.52 0.11 27.36
CA GLU A 138 -14.08 -0.85 26.41
C GLU A 138 -13.05 -1.90 25.94
N LEU A 139 -11.78 -1.67 26.21
CA LEU A 139 -10.68 -2.61 26.00
C LEU A 139 -9.76 -2.65 27.21
N PRO A 140 -9.15 -3.81 27.53
CA PRO A 140 -8.10 -3.89 28.55
C PRO A 140 -6.82 -3.17 28.09
N ALA A 141 -6.05 -2.70 29.06
CA ALA A 141 -4.80 -1.97 28.78
C ALA A 141 -3.68 -2.85 28.18
N ASP A 142 -3.81 -4.16 28.28
CA ASP A 142 -2.91 -5.18 27.73
C ASP A 142 -3.49 -5.84 26.47
N CYS A 143 -4.42 -5.18 25.79
CA CYS A 143 -5.03 -5.69 24.56
C CYS A 143 -4.00 -5.84 23.41
N THR A 144 -4.39 -6.61 22.41
CA THR A 144 -3.60 -6.82 21.18
C THR A 144 -4.09 -5.89 20.07
N VAL A 145 -3.16 -5.27 19.37
CA VAL A 145 -3.43 -4.51 18.14
C VAL A 145 -3.08 -5.39 16.94
N ARG A 146 -4.01 -5.47 16.00
CA ARG A 146 -3.87 -6.27 14.77
C ARG A 146 -4.10 -5.43 13.52
N LEU A 147 -3.32 -5.70 12.49
CA LEU A 147 -3.56 -5.20 11.14
C LEU A 147 -3.88 -6.41 10.26
N LEU A 148 -5.10 -6.49 9.74
CA LEU A 148 -5.48 -7.51 8.77
C LEU A 148 -5.15 -7.01 7.37
N ILE A 149 -4.18 -7.63 6.71
CA ILE A 149 -3.71 -7.25 5.37
C ILE A 149 -4.41 -8.11 4.33
N VAL A 150 -5.18 -7.45 3.45
CA VAL A 150 -6.02 -8.07 2.43
C VAL A 150 -5.59 -7.61 1.04
N PRO A 151 -4.82 -8.41 0.30
CA PRO A 151 -4.46 -8.11 -1.08
C PRO A 151 -5.69 -8.23 -2.00
N VAL A 152 -6.03 -7.14 -2.72
CA VAL A 152 -7.22 -7.09 -3.60
C VAL A 152 -7.05 -7.81 -4.93
N ASP A 153 -5.82 -8.13 -5.29
CA ASP A 153 -5.39 -8.85 -6.50
C ASP A 153 -4.71 -10.19 -6.15
N GLY A 154 -4.86 -10.64 -4.89
CA GLY A 154 -4.38 -11.92 -4.38
C GLY A 154 -5.48 -12.94 -4.17
N THR A 155 -5.16 -13.99 -3.42
CA THR A 155 -6.06 -15.08 -2.98
C THR A 155 -6.19 -15.06 -1.46
N PHE A 156 -7.07 -15.87 -0.88
CA PHE A 156 -7.16 -16.03 0.59
C PHE A 156 -5.83 -16.51 1.22
N ALA A 157 -5.00 -17.24 0.48
CA ALA A 157 -3.68 -17.68 0.95
C ALA A 157 -2.67 -16.53 1.10
N ASP A 158 -2.96 -15.37 0.49
CA ASP A 158 -2.10 -14.19 0.56
C ASP A 158 -2.53 -13.24 1.69
N TRP A 159 -3.61 -13.54 2.41
CA TRP A 159 -4.03 -12.76 3.57
C TRP A 159 -3.11 -13.06 4.75
N TRP A 160 -2.77 -12.02 5.51
CA TRP A 160 -1.97 -12.17 6.72
C TRP A 160 -2.29 -11.08 7.73
N ALA A 161 -1.93 -11.31 9.00
CA ALA A 161 -2.08 -10.35 10.07
C ALA A 161 -0.72 -9.97 10.66
N TYR A 162 -0.55 -8.68 10.91
CA TYR A 162 0.48 -8.19 11.80
C TYR A 162 -0.13 -8.01 13.19
N GLU A 163 0.51 -8.49 14.22
CA GLU A 163 0.03 -8.42 15.59
C GLU A 163 1.12 -7.89 16.51
N GLU A 164 0.74 -7.03 17.45
CA GLU A 164 1.62 -6.54 18.51
C GLU A 164 0.82 -6.17 19.77
N PRO A 165 1.44 -6.15 20.96
CA PRO A 165 0.81 -5.62 22.17
C PRO A 165 0.47 -4.14 21.99
N PHE A 166 -0.65 -3.72 22.57
CA PHE A 166 -1.01 -2.30 22.58
C PHE A 166 0.09 -1.45 23.20
N SER A 167 0.45 -0.37 22.52
CA SER A 167 1.44 0.62 22.93
C SER A 167 0.81 2.01 23.04
N ARG A 168 0.57 2.46 24.25
CA ARG A 168 0.09 3.83 24.48
C ARG A 168 1.10 4.87 23.98
N SER A 169 2.40 4.61 24.11
CA SER A 169 3.44 5.52 23.63
C SER A 169 3.37 5.74 22.12
N LEU A 170 2.99 4.73 21.34
CA LEU A 170 2.83 4.89 19.88
C LEU A 170 1.57 5.72 19.54
N ALA A 171 0.50 5.58 20.32
CA ALA A 171 -0.67 6.43 20.19
C ALA A 171 -0.36 7.89 20.58
N ASP A 172 0.40 8.09 21.67
CA ASP A 172 0.84 9.43 22.09
C ASP A 172 1.75 10.07 21.05
N GLU A 173 2.71 9.35 20.49
CA GLU A 173 3.55 9.82 19.38
C GLU A 173 2.71 10.32 18.21
N GLY A 174 1.68 9.55 17.83
CA GLY A 174 0.74 9.97 16.79
C GLY A 174 0.01 11.27 17.13
N ALA A 175 -0.51 11.38 18.35
CA ALA A 175 -1.20 12.58 18.80
C ALA A 175 -0.26 13.79 18.88
N ASP A 176 0.96 13.62 19.38
CA ASP A 176 1.98 14.67 19.45
C ASP A 176 2.40 15.13 18.05
N ARG A 177 2.43 14.22 17.08
CA ARG A 177 2.69 14.52 15.66
C ARG A 177 1.62 15.45 15.08
N LEU A 178 0.34 15.24 15.40
CA LEU A 178 -0.75 16.13 14.98
C LEU A 178 -0.67 17.49 15.69
N GLU A 179 -0.29 17.49 16.96
CA GLU A 179 -0.12 18.74 17.73
C GLU A 179 1.07 19.56 17.20
N ASP A 180 2.19 18.93 16.79
CA ASP A 180 3.29 19.60 16.09
C ASP A 180 2.79 20.30 14.81
N VAL A 181 1.95 19.63 14.01
CA VAL A 181 1.35 20.24 12.81
C VAL A 181 0.52 21.48 13.16
N ARG A 182 -0.34 21.39 14.17
CA ARG A 182 -1.18 22.51 14.62
C ARG A 182 -0.34 23.70 15.12
N THR A 183 0.68 23.41 15.90
CA THR A 183 1.59 24.42 16.45
C THR A 183 2.34 25.15 15.34
N ARG A 184 2.88 24.41 14.37
CA ARG A 184 3.58 24.99 13.22
C ARG A 184 2.65 25.82 12.35
N LEU A 185 1.44 25.35 12.08
CA LEU A 185 0.44 26.14 11.35
C LEU A 185 0.12 27.45 12.07
N ALA A 186 -0.12 27.41 13.37
CA ALA A 186 -0.39 28.60 14.15
C ALA A 186 0.78 29.59 14.17
N ALA A 187 2.02 29.09 14.10
CA ALA A 187 3.25 29.90 14.04
C ALA A 187 3.60 30.35 12.61
N GLY A 188 2.90 29.88 11.58
CA GLY A 188 3.26 30.13 10.18
C GLY A 188 4.56 29.46 9.75
N GLU A 189 4.96 28.38 10.45
CA GLU A 189 6.17 27.63 10.17
C GLU A 189 5.97 26.58 9.05
N PRO A 190 7.02 26.31 8.25
CA PRO A 190 6.96 25.28 7.23
C PRO A 190 6.67 23.90 7.83
N LEU A 191 5.79 23.13 7.18
CA LEU A 191 5.46 21.77 7.56
C LEU A 191 6.42 20.76 6.93
N PRO A 192 6.82 19.72 7.69
CA PRO A 192 7.67 18.66 7.17
C PRO A 192 7.01 17.87 6.03
N LYS A 193 7.75 17.70 4.94
CA LYS A 193 7.36 16.91 3.76
C LYS A 193 7.81 15.47 3.95
N ASP A 194 7.06 14.66 4.70
CA ASP A 194 7.48 13.32 5.16
C ASP A 194 7.51 12.25 4.05
N LYS A 195 7.03 12.55 2.84
CA LYS A 195 6.97 11.59 1.73
C LYS A 195 7.84 12.04 0.56
N PRO A 196 8.50 11.10 -0.14
CA PRO A 196 9.24 11.44 -1.35
C PRO A 196 8.30 11.88 -2.48
N LEU A 197 8.80 12.69 -3.41
CA LEU A 197 8.03 13.26 -4.52
C LEU A 197 7.34 12.18 -5.37
N ALA A 198 8.02 11.06 -5.63
CA ALA A 198 7.44 9.96 -6.40
C ALA A 198 6.17 9.38 -5.76
N TRP A 199 6.12 9.30 -4.42
CA TRP A 199 4.90 8.91 -3.71
C TRP A 199 3.83 10.00 -3.79
N CYS A 200 4.23 11.25 -3.59
CA CYS A 200 3.31 12.39 -3.65
C CYS A 200 2.60 12.46 -4.99
N SER A 201 3.34 12.34 -6.10
CA SER A 201 2.78 12.42 -7.46
C SER A 201 1.72 11.35 -7.76
N ALA A 202 1.75 10.22 -7.05
CA ALA A 202 0.81 9.12 -7.26
C ALA A 202 -0.43 9.20 -6.35
N TYR A 203 -0.31 9.79 -5.14
CA TYR A 203 -1.32 9.60 -4.10
C TYR A 203 -1.72 10.85 -3.32
N CYS A 204 -1.02 11.98 -3.49
CA CYS A 204 -1.26 13.17 -2.68
C CYS A 204 -2.09 14.21 -3.45
N PRO A 205 -3.25 14.64 -2.93
CA PRO A 205 -4.07 15.64 -3.61
C PRO A 205 -3.56 17.09 -3.45
N PHE A 206 -2.41 17.28 -2.80
CA PHE A 206 -1.81 18.60 -2.52
C PHE A 206 -0.41 18.75 -3.14
N VAL A 207 -0.07 17.95 -4.17
CA VAL A 207 1.28 17.99 -4.76
C VAL A 207 1.60 19.38 -5.31
N SER A 208 0.69 19.94 -6.09
CA SER A 208 0.87 21.27 -6.70
C SER A 208 1.11 22.36 -5.63
N LEU A 209 0.32 22.37 -4.55
CA LEU A 209 0.52 23.31 -3.44
C LEU A 209 1.81 23.05 -2.66
N CYS A 210 2.07 21.76 -2.35
CA CYS A 210 3.17 21.37 -1.48
C CYS A 210 4.53 21.52 -2.16
N ARG A 211 4.60 21.28 -3.47
CA ARG A 211 5.83 21.16 -4.26
C ARG A 211 6.01 22.29 -5.25
N GLU A 212 5.20 23.37 -5.16
CA GLU A 212 5.34 24.52 -6.03
C GLU A 212 6.75 25.14 -5.99
N ALA A 213 7.39 25.13 -4.81
CA ALA A 213 8.77 25.58 -4.64
C ALA A 213 9.81 24.51 -5.05
N ASP A 214 9.39 23.23 -5.17
CA ASP A 214 10.23 22.14 -5.68
C ASP A 214 10.04 21.99 -7.21
N ASP A 215 9.60 23.05 -7.89
CA ASP A 215 9.25 23.05 -9.32
C ASP A 215 10.33 22.34 -10.15
N PRO A 216 9.96 21.31 -10.93
CA PRO A 216 10.87 20.71 -11.92
C PRO A 216 11.45 21.72 -12.90
N LYS A 217 10.83 22.90 -13.06
CA LYS A 217 11.42 24.03 -13.80
C LYS A 217 12.72 24.57 -13.18
N ALA A 218 12.99 24.28 -11.91
CA ALA A 218 14.27 24.59 -11.27
C ALA A 218 15.38 23.58 -11.59
N LEU A 219 15.08 22.47 -12.28
CA LEU A 219 16.11 21.58 -12.77
C LEU A 219 16.90 22.29 -13.88
N PRO A 220 18.24 22.24 -13.85
CA PRO A 220 19.03 22.84 -14.90
C PRO A 220 18.67 22.20 -16.24
N GLU A 221 18.44 23.06 -17.23
CA GLU A 221 18.19 22.61 -18.59
C GLU A 221 19.38 21.78 -19.11
N ILE A 222 19.11 20.63 -19.69
CA ILE A 222 20.13 19.83 -20.36
C ILE A 222 20.44 20.50 -21.71
N THR A 223 21.45 21.35 -21.70
CA THR A 223 21.85 22.15 -22.87
C THR A 223 22.68 21.38 -23.88
N ASP A 224 23.24 20.22 -23.51
CA ASP A 224 23.95 19.33 -24.43
C ASP A 224 22.95 18.71 -25.43
N PRO A 225 23.06 18.98 -26.74
CA PRO A 225 22.12 18.51 -27.74
C PRO A 225 22.10 16.99 -27.94
N GLU A 226 23.18 16.27 -27.62
CA GLU A 226 23.22 14.82 -27.72
C GLU A 226 22.51 14.20 -26.52
N LEU A 227 22.76 14.69 -25.31
CA LEU A 227 22.08 14.25 -24.11
C LEU A 227 20.58 14.58 -24.15
N ALA A 228 20.20 15.76 -24.60
CA ALA A 228 18.80 16.14 -24.77
C ALA A 228 18.07 15.20 -25.74
N ARG A 229 18.68 14.85 -26.89
CA ARG A 229 18.13 13.87 -27.84
C ARG A 229 18.06 12.47 -27.24
N ALA A 230 19.07 12.06 -26.47
CA ALA A 230 19.05 10.75 -25.79
C ALA A 230 17.94 10.66 -24.74
N VAL A 231 17.72 11.71 -23.93
CA VAL A 231 16.63 11.79 -22.95
C VAL A 231 15.27 11.74 -23.63
N ALA A 232 15.06 12.53 -24.69
CA ALA A 232 13.81 12.51 -25.45
C ALA A 232 13.54 11.11 -26.03
N ARG A 233 14.55 10.51 -26.66
CA ARG A 233 14.42 9.16 -27.23
C ARG A 233 14.16 8.08 -26.19
N TYR A 234 14.79 8.17 -25.02
CA TYR A 234 14.53 7.28 -23.91
C TYR A 234 13.07 7.41 -23.42
N GLY A 235 12.56 8.64 -23.29
CA GLY A 235 11.16 8.91 -22.93
C GLY A 235 10.17 8.31 -23.95
N GLU A 236 10.39 8.53 -25.24
CA GLU A 236 9.57 7.94 -26.31
C GLU A 236 9.55 6.41 -26.25
N LEU A 237 10.72 5.78 -26.09
CA LEU A 237 10.83 4.32 -25.99
C LEU A 237 10.12 3.80 -24.73
N THR A 238 10.26 4.47 -23.60
CA THR A 238 9.58 4.09 -22.35
C THR A 238 8.07 4.16 -22.51
N ALA A 239 7.57 5.24 -23.14
CA ALA A 239 6.16 5.39 -23.42
C ALA A 239 5.61 4.31 -24.38
N ALA A 240 6.40 3.92 -25.38
CA ALA A 240 6.03 2.88 -26.34
C ALA A 240 6.10 1.46 -25.77
N ILE A 241 7.05 1.19 -24.87
CA ILE A 241 7.24 -0.13 -24.25
C ILE A 241 6.14 -0.44 -23.24
N LYS A 242 5.68 0.56 -22.49
CA LYS A 242 4.70 0.34 -21.43
C LYS A 242 3.41 -0.36 -21.90
N PRO A 243 2.67 0.14 -22.90
CA PRO A 243 1.46 -0.54 -23.37
C PRO A 243 1.73 -1.94 -23.93
N LEU A 244 2.88 -2.15 -24.56
CA LEU A 244 3.28 -3.48 -25.06
C LEU A 244 3.60 -4.45 -23.90
N ALA A 245 4.20 -3.95 -22.83
CA ALA A 245 4.45 -4.74 -21.62
C ALA A 245 3.13 -5.12 -20.92
N ASP A 246 2.20 -4.16 -20.81
CA ASP A 246 0.88 -4.37 -20.21
C ASP A 246 0.07 -5.41 -21.04
N GLU A 247 0.07 -5.30 -22.37
CA GLU A 247 -0.55 -6.30 -23.25
C GLU A 247 0.07 -7.69 -23.09
N LYS A 248 1.39 -7.76 -23.01
CA LYS A 248 2.11 -9.02 -22.76
C LYS A 248 1.73 -9.65 -21.42
N GLU A 249 1.54 -8.86 -20.38
CA GLU A 249 1.09 -9.35 -19.06
C GLU A 249 -0.34 -9.92 -19.13
N VAL A 250 -1.24 -9.30 -19.90
CA VAL A 250 -2.59 -9.82 -20.12
C VAL A 250 -2.59 -11.13 -20.90
N LEU A 251 -1.70 -11.27 -21.89
CA LEU A 251 -1.61 -12.48 -22.74
C LEU A 251 -0.87 -13.63 -22.04
N ALA A 252 0.07 -13.36 -21.15
CA ALA A 252 0.89 -14.38 -20.51
C ALA A 252 0.10 -15.46 -19.75
N PRO A 253 -0.94 -15.15 -18.95
CA PRO A 253 -1.77 -16.15 -18.30
C PRO A 253 -2.51 -17.07 -19.28
N LEU A 254 -2.92 -16.57 -20.44
CA LEU A 254 -3.67 -17.33 -21.45
C LEU A 254 -2.83 -18.44 -22.08
N ILE A 255 -1.52 -18.23 -22.17
CA ILE A 255 -0.58 -19.17 -22.80
C ILE A 255 0.33 -19.90 -21.80
N ARG A 256 0.19 -19.57 -20.52
CA ARG A 256 0.97 -20.23 -19.46
C ARG A 256 0.56 -21.70 -19.33
N GLY A 257 1.55 -22.60 -19.34
CA GLY A 257 1.31 -24.05 -19.31
C GLY A 257 1.15 -24.68 -20.68
N LEU A 258 0.96 -23.90 -21.76
CA LEU A 258 0.95 -24.44 -23.11
C LEU A 258 2.35 -24.86 -23.55
N ARG A 259 2.40 -25.89 -24.40
CA ARG A 259 3.59 -26.35 -25.08
C ARG A 259 3.25 -26.67 -26.53
N GLY A 260 3.82 -25.95 -27.48
CA GLY A 260 3.51 -26.18 -28.88
C GLY A 260 4.03 -25.09 -29.81
N ILE A 261 3.54 -25.13 -31.03
CA ILE A 261 3.87 -24.19 -32.12
C ILE A 261 2.59 -23.55 -32.61
N ALA A 262 2.61 -22.23 -32.75
CA ALA A 262 1.52 -21.43 -33.33
C ALA A 262 2.13 -20.51 -34.39
N GLY A 263 1.97 -20.85 -35.66
CA GLY A 263 2.61 -20.16 -36.77
C GLY A 263 4.14 -20.20 -36.68
N GLU A 264 4.78 -19.05 -36.65
CA GLU A 264 6.24 -18.89 -36.53
C GLU A 264 6.72 -18.87 -35.05
N TRP A 265 5.82 -19.05 -34.09
CA TRP A 265 6.12 -18.93 -32.68
C TRP A 265 6.07 -20.27 -31.96
N ARG A 266 7.05 -20.52 -31.09
CA ARG A 266 7.06 -21.67 -30.19
C ARG A 266 6.77 -21.20 -28.78
N VAL A 267 5.83 -21.85 -28.10
CA VAL A 267 5.58 -21.66 -26.67
C VAL A 267 6.06 -22.88 -25.88
N SER A 268 6.74 -22.61 -24.78
CA SER A 268 7.12 -23.65 -23.82
C SER A 268 7.18 -23.04 -22.41
N THR A 269 6.78 -23.85 -21.42
CA THR A 269 6.93 -23.49 -20.01
C THR A 269 8.00 -24.39 -19.40
N SER A 270 8.97 -23.80 -18.73
CA SER A 270 9.99 -24.57 -18.00
C SER A 270 9.32 -25.37 -16.87
N ARG A 271 9.95 -26.46 -16.47
CA ARG A 271 9.56 -27.14 -15.22
C ARG A 271 9.84 -26.19 -14.05
N PRO A 272 9.05 -26.29 -12.95
CA PRO A 272 9.43 -25.67 -11.68
C PRO A 272 10.86 -26.09 -11.32
N GLY A 273 11.63 -25.17 -10.76
CA GLY A 273 12.91 -25.56 -10.16
C GLY A 273 12.66 -26.46 -8.95
N ASP A 274 13.64 -27.31 -8.64
CA ASP A 274 13.59 -28.08 -7.41
C ASP A 274 13.64 -27.14 -6.19
N ASP A 275 12.94 -27.54 -5.14
CA ASP A 275 13.03 -26.85 -3.85
C ASP A 275 14.48 -26.96 -3.34
N LYS A 276 14.97 -25.88 -2.80
CA LYS A 276 16.34 -25.80 -2.27
C LYS A 276 16.29 -25.49 -0.79
N ASP A 277 17.04 -26.25 -0.03
CA ASP A 277 17.30 -25.91 1.35
C ASP A 277 18.12 -24.62 1.41
N ALA A 278 17.72 -23.74 2.30
CA ALA A 278 18.44 -22.51 2.56
C ALA A 278 18.60 -22.31 4.07
N PRO A 279 19.71 -21.67 4.49
CA PRO A 279 19.87 -21.34 5.90
C PRO A 279 18.70 -20.44 6.36
N ASP A 280 18.12 -20.81 7.49
CA ASP A 280 17.22 -19.90 8.22
C ASP A 280 18.08 -18.89 8.95
N MET A 281 18.24 -17.70 8.33
CA MET A 281 19.13 -16.67 8.85
C MET A 281 18.68 -16.14 10.21
N ASP A 282 17.38 -16.07 10.46
CA ASP A 282 16.84 -15.57 11.74
C ASP A 282 17.13 -16.57 12.87
N ALA A 283 16.93 -17.85 12.59
CA ALA A 283 17.30 -18.92 13.54
C ALA A 283 18.82 -19.04 13.73
N ILE A 284 19.62 -18.74 12.69
CA ILE A 284 21.09 -18.70 12.81
C ILE A 284 21.52 -17.64 13.80
N TYR A 285 21.06 -16.42 13.65
CA TYR A 285 21.44 -15.33 14.55
C TYR A 285 20.96 -15.56 15.99
N ALA A 286 19.79 -16.17 16.17
CA ALA A 286 19.26 -16.49 17.49
C ALA A 286 19.96 -17.68 18.16
N GLY A 287 20.34 -18.70 17.40
CA GLY A 287 20.89 -19.95 17.94
C GLY A 287 22.42 -20.03 18.00
N TYR A 288 23.12 -19.30 17.14
CA TYR A 288 24.59 -19.34 17.05
C TYR A 288 25.28 -18.72 18.25
N ALA A 289 24.59 -17.77 18.90
CA ALA A 289 25.13 -17.11 20.11
C ALA A 289 25.20 -18.04 21.33
N GLU A 290 24.50 -19.15 21.36
CA GLU A 290 24.32 -19.90 22.61
C GLU A 290 24.82 -21.35 22.61
N ARG A 291 25.01 -22.11 21.51
CA ARG A 291 25.13 -23.57 21.67
C ARG A 291 26.03 -24.41 20.77
N GLY A 292 26.65 -23.87 19.74
CA GLY A 292 27.56 -24.68 18.88
C GLY A 292 26.88 -25.82 18.11
N GLU A 293 25.58 -25.73 17.82
CA GLU A 293 24.80 -26.73 17.11
C GLU A 293 24.78 -26.48 15.59
N GLN A 294 24.33 -27.46 14.81
CA GLN A 294 24.21 -27.31 13.34
C GLN A 294 23.21 -26.22 12.99
N VAL A 295 23.56 -25.44 11.97
CA VAL A 295 22.70 -24.38 11.42
C VAL A 295 21.35 -24.96 10.98
N PRO A 296 20.21 -24.45 11.49
CA PRO A 296 18.92 -24.93 11.03
C PRO A 296 18.71 -24.56 9.56
N MET A 297 18.14 -25.49 8.79
CA MET A 297 17.83 -25.32 7.37
C MET A 297 16.32 -25.20 7.19
N THR A 298 15.91 -24.29 6.31
CA THR A 298 14.51 -24.20 5.87
C THR A 298 14.41 -24.44 4.38
N THR A 299 13.37 -25.14 3.95
CA THR A 299 13.11 -25.39 2.54
C THR A 299 12.50 -24.14 1.90
N ARG A 300 13.12 -23.62 0.85
CA ARG A 300 12.55 -22.57 0.03
C ARG A 300 11.90 -23.14 -1.22
N PRO A 301 10.73 -22.62 -1.64
CA PRO A 301 10.13 -23.05 -2.90
C PRO A 301 11.13 -22.83 -4.06
N GLY A 302 11.14 -23.75 -5.01
CA GLY A 302 11.89 -23.59 -6.26
C GLY A 302 11.39 -22.40 -7.07
N ASN A 303 12.19 -21.99 -8.06
CA ASN A 303 11.81 -20.88 -8.94
C ASN A 303 10.48 -21.19 -9.64
N ALA A 304 9.59 -20.19 -9.70
CA ALA A 304 8.36 -20.30 -10.47
C ALA A 304 8.64 -20.68 -11.94
N PRO A 305 7.77 -21.47 -12.59
CA PRO A 305 7.93 -21.84 -13.98
C PRO A 305 8.06 -20.59 -14.87
N ARG A 306 9.09 -20.58 -15.73
CA ARG A 306 9.34 -19.47 -16.65
C ARG A 306 8.62 -19.72 -17.98
N LEU A 307 7.73 -18.82 -18.37
CA LEU A 307 7.14 -18.79 -19.70
C LEU A 307 8.19 -18.26 -20.70
N THR A 308 8.39 -18.99 -21.81
CA THR A 308 9.24 -18.59 -22.92
C THR A 308 8.47 -18.70 -24.23
N VAL A 309 8.44 -17.59 -24.98
CA VAL A 309 7.90 -17.54 -26.34
C VAL A 309 9.01 -17.02 -27.25
N THR A 310 9.40 -17.78 -28.26
CA THR A 310 10.50 -17.41 -29.17
C THR A 310 10.09 -17.62 -30.62
N ARG A 311 10.63 -16.80 -31.50
CA ARG A 311 10.42 -16.93 -32.94
C ARG A 311 11.21 -18.15 -33.47
N ILE A 312 10.57 -18.97 -34.27
CA ILE A 312 11.19 -20.14 -34.90
C ILE A 312 12.10 -19.63 -36.04
N ARG A 313 13.38 -20.00 -36.02
CA ARG A 313 14.28 -19.71 -37.14
C ARG A 313 13.90 -20.62 -38.32
N GLN A 314 13.96 -20.10 -39.57
CA GLN A 314 13.57 -20.86 -40.77
C GLN A 314 14.28 -22.20 -40.95
N LYS A 315 15.44 -22.44 -40.31
CA LYS A 315 16.15 -23.72 -40.33
C LYS A 315 15.47 -24.86 -39.57
N ASP A 316 14.59 -24.56 -38.62
CA ASP A 316 13.94 -25.56 -37.77
C ASP A 316 12.58 -26.01 -38.33
N ALA A 317 12.11 -25.40 -39.43
CA ALA A 317 10.85 -25.72 -40.09
C ALA A 317 10.97 -26.84 -41.17
N ALA A 318 12.17 -27.38 -41.37
CA ALA A 318 12.46 -28.40 -42.41
C ALA A 318 12.89 -29.77 -41.80
N ALA A 319 12.50 -30.07 -40.56
CA ALA A 319 12.71 -31.38 -39.91
C ALA A 319 11.41 -32.05 -39.52
#